data_7f3b9daa1399058e20b9b85af55df36e
#
_entry.id   7f3b9daa1399058e20b9b85af55df36e
#
_cell.length_a   1.000
_cell.length_b   1.000
_cell.length_c   1.000
_cell.angle_alpha   90.00
_cell.angle_beta   90.00
_cell.angle_gamma   90.00
#
_symmetry.space_group_name_H-M   'P 1'
#
loop_
_entity.id
_entity.type
_entity.pdbx_description
1 polymer ?
#
loop_
_entity_poly.entity_id
_entity_poly.type
_entity_poly.pdbx_seq_one_letter_code
_entity_poly.pdbx_strand_id
1 'polypeptide(L)'
;PIVSNSGSNSEQLSAFVDIRSKHLVKELDSYVEDTPDFLRILQGENQRGPQMTDSFPVTIDVTALYTNIPTDGQDGGIEAFKEALNRRSTDLKGKVPTDYLIEMLGLVLNGNIFEFNGELWHQKIGTAMGTKVAPTYACLFMGSLEKKILQAWKGPAPYLWRRYIDDIFFIWRASVEDLEAFLEFINDQHPYIKFTATYDTTTKTIPFLDMSVSINDDGLLETDLFKKETAKVQYLLRASCHPGHITKNIPYSLLYTVKR
;
A
#
# COMPACT_ATOMS: atom_id res chain seq x y z
N PRO A 1 -12.84 -2.48 -12.25
CA PRO A 1 -13.78 -1.43 -11.84
C PRO A 1 -13.70 -1.19 -10.34
N ILE A 2 -13.94 0.06 -9.90
CA ILE A 2 -14.11 0.37 -8.48
C ILE A 2 -15.57 0.05 -8.14
N VAL A 3 -15.78 -0.95 -7.29
CA VAL A 3 -17.12 -1.42 -6.91
C VAL A 3 -17.41 -0.96 -5.49
N SER A 4 -18.50 -0.25 -5.29
CA SER A 4 -18.96 0.13 -3.95
C SER A 4 -19.50 -1.09 -3.21
N ASN A 5 -19.04 -1.30 -1.98
CA ASN A 5 -19.59 -2.33 -1.08
C ASN A 5 -20.67 -1.75 -0.12
N SER A 6 -21.00 -0.46 -0.26
CA SER A 6 -21.99 0.21 0.59
C SER A 6 -23.38 -0.36 0.35
N GLY A 7 -24.07 -0.78 1.42
CA GLY A 7 -25.38 -1.42 1.36
C GLY A 7 -25.38 -2.86 0.86
N SER A 8 -24.23 -3.47 0.60
CA SER A 8 -24.14 -4.88 0.21
C SER A 8 -24.31 -5.81 1.42
N ASN A 9 -24.66 -7.07 1.14
CA ASN A 9 -24.82 -8.10 2.16
C ASN A 9 -23.51 -8.38 2.93
N SER A 10 -22.35 -8.12 2.31
CA SER A 10 -21.03 -8.35 2.91
C SER A 10 -20.45 -7.11 3.61
N GLU A 11 -21.09 -5.95 3.56
CA GLU A 11 -20.53 -4.70 4.12
C GLU A 11 -20.23 -4.81 5.62
N GLN A 12 -21.19 -5.27 6.41
CA GLN A 12 -21.00 -5.37 7.87
C GLN A 12 -19.99 -6.45 8.25
N LEU A 13 -19.99 -7.56 7.51
CA LEU A 13 -19.05 -8.65 7.70
C LEU A 13 -17.62 -8.20 7.38
N SER A 14 -17.45 -7.50 6.27
CA SER A 14 -16.18 -6.88 5.88
C SER A 14 -15.66 -5.88 6.91
N ALA A 15 -16.54 -5.01 7.42
CA ALA A 15 -16.18 -4.06 8.49
C ALA A 15 -15.74 -4.77 9.78
N PHE A 16 -16.44 -5.85 10.15
CA PHE A 16 -16.09 -6.62 11.35
C PHE A 16 -14.71 -7.26 11.22
N VAL A 17 -14.42 -7.91 10.09
CA VAL A 17 -13.11 -8.53 9.83
C VAL A 17 -12.00 -7.46 9.82
N ASP A 18 -12.23 -6.31 9.16
CA ASP A 18 -11.27 -5.21 9.12
C ASP A 18 -10.93 -4.69 10.52
N ILE A 19 -11.92 -4.36 11.34
CA ILE A 19 -11.70 -3.85 12.71
C ILE A 19 -10.88 -4.84 13.55
N ARG A 20 -11.02 -6.14 13.32
CA ARG A 20 -10.32 -7.20 14.07
C ARG A 20 -8.90 -7.49 13.55
N SER A 21 -8.55 -7.01 12.37
CA SER A 21 -7.27 -7.35 11.72
C SER A 21 -6.41 -6.15 11.33
N LYS A 22 -6.97 -4.96 11.12
CA LYS A 22 -6.21 -3.79 10.64
C LYS A 22 -5.01 -3.39 11.51
N HIS A 23 -5.03 -3.68 12.81
CA HIS A 23 -3.87 -3.41 13.68
C HIS A 23 -2.64 -4.24 13.29
N LEU A 24 -2.82 -5.42 12.67
CA LEU A 24 -1.73 -6.30 12.22
C LEU A 24 -0.92 -5.68 11.06
N VAL A 25 -1.54 -4.77 10.30
CA VAL A 25 -0.84 -4.05 9.23
C VAL A 25 0.27 -3.15 9.80
N LYS A 26 0.03 -2.56 10.99
CA LYS A 26 1.02 -1.72 11.67
C LYS A 26 2.23 -2.49 12.21
N GLU A 27 2.14 -3.82 12.28
CA GLU A 27 3.22 -4.70 12.71
C GLU A 27 4.16 -5.10 11.54
N LEU A 28 3.82 -4.70 10.31
CA LEU A 28 4.67 -4.96 9.14
C LEU A 28 5.85 -3.97 9.12
N ASP A 29 7.07 -4.49 8.94
CA ASP A 29 8.29 -3.68 8.89
C ASP A 29 8.29 -2.64 7.77
N SER A 30 7.60 -2.96 6.66
CA SER A 30 7.50 -2.08 5.48
C SER A 30 6.40 -1.02 5.60
N TYR A 31 5.48 -1.13 6.56
CA TYR A 31 4.28 -0.31 6.61
C TYR A 31 4.54 1.18 6.78
N VAL A 32 3.83 1.97 6.01
CA VAL A 32 3.72 3.42 6.12
C VAL A 32 2.25 3.78 6.33
N GLU A 33 1.94 4.55 7.37
CA GLU A 33 0.55 4.92 7.69
C GLU A 33 0.02 6.06 6.81
N ASP A 34 0.85 7.08 6.60
CA ASP A 34 0.54 8.26 5.79
C ASP A 34 1.82 9.06 5.47
N THR A 35 1.67 10.16 4.72
CA THR A 35 2.77 11.09 4.39
C THR A 35 3.52 11.62 5.62
N PRO A 36 2.88 12.09 6.70
CA PRO A 36 3.55 12.47 7.94
C PRO A 36 4.35 11.36 8.60
N ASP A 37 3.85 10.12 8.54
CA ASP A 37 4.57 8.96 9.08
C ASP A 37 5.84 8.68 8.28
N PHE A 38 5.73 8.69 6.96
CA PHE A 38 6.89 8.53 6.08
C PHE A 38 7.93 9.64 6.29
N LEU A 39 7.50 10.90 6.45
CA LEU A 39 8.39 12.00 6.75
C LEU A 39 9.18 11.78 8.06
N ARG A 40 8.52 11.26 9.11
CA ARG A 40 9.20 10.89 10.38
C ARG A 40 10.24 9.79 10.19
N ILE A 41 9.94 8.80 9.33
CA ILE A 41 10.88 7.74 8.99
C ILE A 41 12.13 8.33 8.32
N LEU A 42 11.96 9.19 7.31
CA LEU A 42 13.08 9.84 6.62
C LEU A 42 13.92 10.72 7.56
N GLN A 43 13.28 11.48 8.44
CA GLN A 43 13.97 12.29 9.47
C GLN A 43 14.76 11.42 10.43
N GLY A 44 14.22 10.27 10.83
CA GLY A 44 14.92 9.29 11.66
C GLY A 44 16.17 8.71 10.98
N GLU A 45 16.12 8.48 9.66
CA GLU A 45 17.28 8.05 8.89
C GLU A 45 18.37 9.13 8.82
N ASN A 46 18.00 10.39 8.62
CA ASN A 46 18.95 11.51 8.60
C ASN A 46 19.67 11.72 9.96
N GLN A 47 19.00 11.41 11.07
CA GLN A 47 19.61 11.49 12.42
C GLN A 47 20.74 10.46 12.62
N ARG A 48 20.76 9.39 11.82
CA ARG A 48 21.84 8.39 11.84
C ARG A 48 23.11 8.86 11.11
N GLY A 49 23.05 10.02 10.49
CA GLY A 49 24.15 10.64 9.74
C GLY A 49 24.13 10.27 8.24
N PRO A 50 25.04 10.86 7.46
CA PRO A 50 25.11 10.67 6.02
C PRO A 50 25.50 9.23 5.67
N GLN A 51 24.60 8.51 5.02
CA GLN A 51 24.79 7.09 4.68
C GLN A 51 24.51 6.77 3.20
N MET A 52 24.18 7.78 2.37
CA MET A 52 23.56 7.56 1.07
C MET A 52 24.30 8.23 -0.09
N THR A 53 25.61 8.51 0.03
CA THR A 53 26.42 9.23 -0.98
C THR A 53 26.38 8.59 -2.36
N ASP A 54 26.46 7.25 -2.44
CA ASP A 54 26.48 6.49 -3.70
C ASP A 54 25.18 5.71 -3.90
N SER A 55 24.06 6.33 -3.56
CA SER A 55 22.76 5.70 -3.65
C SER A 55 21.73 6.59 -4.35
N PHE A 56 20.62 6.01 -4.75
CA PHE A 56 19.49 6.71 -5.33
C PHE A 56 18.16 6.11 -4.84
N PRO A 57 17.12 6.93 -4.73
CA PRO A 57 15.79 6.45 -4.34
C PRO A 57 15.10 5.76 -5.52
N VAL A 58 14.32 4.74 -5.20
CA VAL A 58 13.52 3.96 -6.15
C VAL A 58 12.11 3.84 -5.62
N THR A 59 11.14 3.96 -6.51
CA THR A 59 9.74 3.61 -6.21
C THR A 59 9.28 2.47 -7.09
N ILE A 60 8.42 1.62 -6.53
CA ILE A 60 7.79 0.52 -7.24
C ILE A 60 6.28 0.62 -7.04
N ASP A 61 5.54 0.52 -8.13
CA ASP A 61 4.09 0.36 -8.14
C ASP A 61 3.72 -1.11 -8.35
N VAL A 62 2.73 -1.60 -7.61
CA VAL A 62 2.20 -2.96 -7.76
C VAL A 62 1.01 -2.93 -8.71
N THR A 63 1.20 -3.48 -9.91
CA THR A 63 0.20 -3.43 -10.98
C THR A 63 -1.10 -4.10 -10.58
N ALA A 64 -2.19 -3.32 -10.53
CA ALA A 64 -3.56 -3.79 -10.28
C ALA A 64 -3.68 -4.72 -9.05
N LEU A 65 -3.02 -4.40 -7.94
CA LEU A 65 -2.88 -5.22 -6.74
C LEU A 65 -4.20 -5.89 -6.32
N TYR A 66 -5.24 -5.11 -6.07
CA TYR A 66 -6.51 -5.61 -5.53
C TYR A 66 -7.19 -6.68 -6.39
N THR A 67 -7.03 -6.62 -7.70
CA THR A 67 -7.64 -7.59 -8.63
C THR A 67 -6.77 -8.80 -8.90
N ASN A 68 -5.49 -8.75 -8.55
CA ASN A 68 -4.51 -9.78 -8.85
C ASN A 68 -4.09 -10.63 -7.64
N ILE A 69 -4.51 -10.28 -6.42
CA ILE A 69 -4.24 -11.11 -5.24
C ILE A 69 -5.01 -12.43 -5.40
N PRO A 70 -4.35 -13.60 -5.49
CA PRO A 70 -5.06 -14.87 -5.50
C PRO A 70 -5.76 -15.08 -4.15
N THR A 71 -7.02 -15.50 -4.20
CA THR A 71 -7.80 -15.75 -2.97
C THR A 71 -7.30 -17.00 -2.26
N ASP A 72 -7.04 -18.06 -3.02
CA ASP A 72 -6.74 -19.40 -2.52
C ASP A 72 -5.29 -19.82 -2.84
N GLY A 73 -4.85 -20.91 -2.21
CA GLY A 73 -3.52 -21.49 -2.38
C GLY A 73 -2.52 -21.07 -1.31
N GLN A 74 -1.36 -21.74 -1.30
CA GLN A 74 -0.30 -21.50 -0.31
C GLN A 74 0.30 -20.09 -0.38
N ASP A 75 0.26 -19.46 -1.57
CA ASP A 75 0.72 -18.11 -1.82
C ASP A 75 -0.46 -17.13 -1.99
N GLY A 76 -1.67 -17.53 -1.55
CA GLY A 76 -2.88 -16.73 -1.63
C GLY A 76 -3.03 -15.74 -0.46
N GLY A 77 -3.88 -14.76 -0.68
CA GLY A 77 -4.11 -13.71 0.32
C GLY A 77 -4.79 -14.23 1.59
N ILE A 78 -5.63 -15.26 1.49
CA ILE A 78 -6.27 -15.89 2.66
C ILE A 78 -5.22 -16.54 3.57
N GLU A 79 -4.22 -17.25 3.02
CA GLU A 79 -3.17 -17.85 3.81
C GLU A 79 -2.26 -16.80 4.47
N ALA A 80 -1.87 -15.76 3.72
CA ALA A 80 -1.13 -14.62 4.27
C ALA A 80 -1.88 -13.94 5.43
N PHE A 81 -3.18 -13.76 5.28
CA PHE A 81 -4.05 -13.20 6.31
C PHE A 81 -4.13 -14.10 7.56
N LYS A 82 -4.27 -15.41 7.35
CA LYS A 82 -4.26 -16.42 8.43
C LYS A 82 -2.94 -16.45 9.19
N GLU A 83 -1.81 -16.42 8.47
CA GLU A 83 -0.49 -16.32 9.09
C GLU A 83 -0.35 -15.08 9.98
N ALA A 84 -0.83 -13.91 9.51
CA ALA A 84 -0.82 -12.69 10.28
C ALA A 84 -1.69 -12.79 11.54
N LEU A 85 -2.89 -13.36 11.44
CA LEU A 85 -3.76 -13.61 12.59
C LEU A 85 -3.12 -14.55 13.62
N ASN A 86 -2.40 -15.57 13.18
CA ASN A 86 -1.76 -16.56 14.07
C ASN A 86 -0.53 -15.99 14.78
N ARG A 87 0.14 -14.97 14.22
CA ARG A 87 1.27 -14.27 14.88
C ARG A 87 0.84 -13.40 16.05
N ARG A 88 -0.42 -12.99 16.14
CA ARG A 88 -0.91 -12.15 17.24
C ARG A 88 -0.79 -12.85 18.57
N SER A 89 -0.38 -12.10 19.61
CA SER A 89 -0.27 -12.60 20.98
C SER A 89 -1.59 -13.20 21.49
N THR A 90 -1.50 -14.31 22.23
CA THR A 90 -2.63 -15.05 22.82
C THR A 90 -3.34 -14.31 23.95
N ASP A 91 -2.82 -13.17 24.41
CA ASP A 91 -3.24 -12.50 25.65
C ASP A 91 -4.56 -11.70 25.58
N LEU A 92 -5.32 -11.78 24.52
CA LEU A 92 -6.58 -11.02 24.40
C LEU A 92 -7.80 -11.91 24.76
N LYS A 93 -8.20 -11.87 26.01
CA LYS A 93 -9.50 -12.43 26.47
C LYS A 93 -10.64 -11.86 25.61
N GLY A 94 -11.48 -12.74 25.04
CA GLY A 94 -12.64 -12.36 24.22
C GLY A 94 -12.35 -12.22 22.71
N LYS A 95 -11.25 -12.79 22.20
CA LYS A 95 -10.95 -12.81 20.76
C LYS A 95 -11.87 -13.76 20.00
N VAL A 96 -12.25 -13.32 18.81
CA VAL A 96 -12.84 -14.19 17.80
C VAL A 96 -11.77 -15.18 17.34
N PRO A 97 -12.05 -16.50 17.30
CA PRO A 97 -11.10 -17.48 16.79
C PRO A 97 -10.66 -17.17 15.35
N THR A 98 -9.41 -17.50 15.03
CA THR A 98 -8.84 -17.25 13.70
C THR A 98 -9.70 -17.87 12.59
N ASP A 99 -10.14 -19.11 12.78
CA ASP A 99 -10.91 -19.84 11.76
C ASP A 99 -12.22 -19.14 11.39
N TYR A 100 -12.93 -18.55 12.38
CA TYR A 100 -14.13 -17.76 12.10
C TYR A 100 -13.83 -16.48 11.30
N LEU A 101 -12.72 -15.79 11.61
CA LEU A 101 -12.32 -14.62 10.84
C LEU A 101 -11.94 -14.97 9.39
N ILE A 102 -11.31 -16.11 9.19
CA ILE A 102 -10.97 -16.63 7.86
C ILE A 102 -12.22 -17.04 7.08
N GLU A 103 -13.17 -17.74 7.74
CA GLU A 103 -14.45 -18.08 7.11
C GLU A 103 -15.24 -16.81 6.70
N MET A 104 -15.31 -15.81 7.59
CA MET A 104 -15.95 -14.54 7.30
C MET A 104 -15.25 -13.79 6.14
N LEU A 105 -13.91 -13.79 6.11
CA LEU A 105 -13.14 -13.22 5.00
C LEU A 105 -13.46 -13.95 3.70
N GLY A 106 -13.50 -15.29 3.72
CA GLY A 106 -13.87 -16.10 2.56
C GLY A 106 -15.26 -15.74 2.02
N LEU A 107 -16.25 -15.56 2.90
CA LEU A 107 -17.59 -15.11 2.50
C LEU A 107 -17.56 -13.72 1.86
N VAL A 108 -16.77 -12.79 2.39
CA VAL A 108 -16.61 -11.44 1.81
C VAL A 108 -15.98 -11.51 0.43
N LEU A 109 -14.89 -12.26 0.26
CA LEU A 109 -14.16 -12.36 -1.02
C LEU A 109 -14.98 -13.09 -2.08
N ASN A 110 -15.71 -14.14 -1.72
CA ASN A 110 -16.58 -14.89 -2.62
C ASN A 110 -17.92 -14.21 -2.89
N GLY A 111 -18.32 -13.22 -2.09
CA GLY A 111 -19.55 -12.47 -2.22
C GLY A 111 -19.46 -11.20 -3.06
N ASN A 112 -18.40 -11.00 -3.82
CA ASN A 112 -18.16 -9.80 -4.63
C ASN A 112 -19.02 -9.79 -5.90
N ILE A 113 -20.33 -9.55 -5.74
CA ILE A 113 -21.29 -9.38 -6.84
C ILE A 113 -21.51 -7.89 -7.06
N PHE A 114 -21.46 -7.45 -8.30
CA PHE A 114 -21.71 -6.07 -8.69
C PHE A 114 -22.60 -5.99 -9.94
N GLU A 115 -23.31 -4.89 -10.06
CA GLU A 115 -24.12 -4.60 -11.24
C GLU A 115 -23.32 -3.73 -12.20
N PHE A 116 -23.35 -4.10 -13.49
CA PHE A 116 -22.80 -3.30 -14.57
C PHE A 116 -23.72 -3.40 -15.79
N ASN A 117 -24.19 -2.26 -16.28
CA ASN A 117 -25.09 -2.16 -17.44
C ASN A 117 -26.37 -2.99 -17.31
N GLY A 118 -26.95 -3.07 -16.11
CA GLY A 118 -28.18 -3.82 -15.81
C GLY A 118 -27.99 -5.33 -15.65
N GLU A 119 -26.75 -5.82 -15.71
CA GLU A 119 -26.42 -7.23 -15.50
C GLU A 119 -25.61 -7.43 -14.22
N LEU A 120 -25.81 -8.57 -13.55
CA LEU A 120 -25.04 -8.94 -12.36
C LEU A 120 -23.76 -9.69 -12.76
N TRP A 121 -22.66 -9.23 -12.24
CA TRP A 121 -21.34 -9.81 -12.44
C TRP A 121 -20.73 -10.26 -11.12
N HIS A 122 -19.93 -11.32 -11.18
CA HIS A 122 -19.21 -11.84 -10.03
C HIS A 122 -17.70 -11.72 -10.24
N GLN A 123 -17.02 -10.99 -9.33
CA GLN A 123 -15.54 -10.94 -9.29
C GLN A 123 -15.02 -12.21 -8.63
N LYS A 124 -14.34 -13.06 -9.42
CA LYS A 124 -13.85 -14.38 -8.97
C LYS A 124 -12.44 -14.34 -8.34
N ILE A 125 -11.63 -13.33 -8.67
CA ILE A 125 -10.22 -13.22 -8.25
C ILE A 125 -10.01 -11.85 -7.62
N GLY A 126 -9.15 -11.79 -6.62
CA GLY A 126 -8.83 -10.56 -5.92
C GLY A 126 -9.91 -10.11 -4.96
N THR A 127 -9.88 -8.85 -4.60
CA THR A 127 -10.87 -8.21 -3.73
C THR A 127 -11.41 -6.95 -4.39
N ALA A 128 -12.67 -6.61 -4.10
CA ALA A 128 -13.27 -5.38 -4.61
C ALA A 128 -12.69 -4.16 -3.88
N MET A 129 -12.25 -3.14 -4.63
CA MET A 129 -11.64 -1.93 -4.07
C MET A 129 -12.51 -1.17 -3.07
N GLY A 130 -13.86 -1.30 -3.14
CA GLY A 130 -14.80 -0.67 -2.21
C GLY A 130 -15.08 -1.47 -0.93
N THR A 131 -14.50 -2.65 -0.77
CA THR A 131 -14.68 -3.51 0.40
C THR A 131 -13.83 -3.02 1.57
N LYS A 132 -14.41 -2.88 2.78
CA LYS A 132 -13.72 -2.29 3.93
C LYS A 132 -12.44 -3.03 4.35
N VAL A 133 -12.44 -4.36 4.26
CA VAL A 133 -11.27 -5.18 4.60
C VAL A 133 -10.21 -5.22 3.49
N ALA A 134 -10.52 -4.73 2.28
CA ALA A 134 -9.62 -4.86 1.13
C ALA A 134 -8.22 -4.23 1.34
N PRO A 135 -8.07 -3.02 1.91
CA PRO A 135 -6.75 -2.46 2.19
C PRO A 135 -5.94 -3.31 3.19
N THR A 136 -6.59 -3.76 4.27
CA THR A 136 -5.97 -4.64 5.27
C THR A 136 -5.54 -5.97 4.66
N TYR A 137 -6.41 -6.58 3.86
CA TYR A 137 -6.14 -7.83 3.14
C TYR A 137 -4.94 -7.69 2.19
N ALA A 138 -4.93 -6.64 1.37
CA ALA A 138 -3.84 -6.36 0.44
C ALA A 138 -2.51 -6.08 1.18
N CYS A 139 -2.53 -5.29 2.25
CA CYS A 139 -1.33 -5.00 3.03
C CYS A 139 -0.73 -6.25 3.69
N LEU A 140 -1.56 -7.14 4.25
CA LEU A 140 -1.07 -8.39 4.88
C LEU A 140 -0.53 -9.37 3.84
N PHE A 141 -1.18 -9.49 2.68
CA PHE A 141 -0.68 -10.28 1.56
C PHE A 141 0.68 -9.77 1.09
N MET A 142 0.78 -8.46 0.82
CA MET A 142 2.05 -7.85 0.39
C MET A 142 3.15 -8.02 1.43
N GLY A 143 2.84 -7.87 2.72
CA GLY A 143 3.83 -8.08 3.79
C GLY A 143 4.38 -9.52 3.83
N SER A 144 3.54 -10.53 3.53
CA SER A 144 3.99 -11.92 3.40
C SER A 144 4.86 -12.11 2.14
N LEU A 145 4.45 -11.54 1.00
CA LEU A 145 5.18 -11.62 -0.27
C LEU A 145 6.54 -10.91 -0.17
N GLU A 146 6.58 -9.69 0.36
CA GLU A 146 7.81 -8.93 0.57
C GLU A 146 8.82 -9.69 1.41
N LYS A 147 8.38 -10.29 2.49
CA LYS A 147 9.24 -11.12 3.34
C LYS A 147 9.85 -12.28 2.58
N LYS A 148 9.08 -12.99 1.76
CA LYS A 148 9.56 -14.08 0.91
C LYS A 148 10.58 -13.58 -0.11
N ILE A 149 10.28 -12.49 -0.81
CA ILE A 149 11.15 -11.85 -1.80
C ILE A 149 12.48 -11.44 -1.18
N LEU A 150 12.46 -10.65 -0.11
CA LEU A 150 13.66 -10.10 0.50
C LEU A 150 14.54 -11.20 1.14
N GLN A 151 13.95 -12.30 1.62
CA GLN A 151 14.69 -13.45 2.14
C GLN A 151 15.31 -14.32 1.03
N ALA A 152 14.63 -14.44 -0.11
CA ALA A 152 15.08 -15.26 -1.23
C ALA A 152 16.17 -14.57 -2.06
N TRP A 153 16.19 -13.24 -2.13
CA TRP A 153 17.17 -12.47 -2.87
C TRP A 153 18.58 -12.63 -2.29
N LYS A 154 19.57 -12.86 -3.16
CA LYS A 154 20.99 -13.10 -2.77
C LYS A 154 21.94 -11.98 -3.21
N GLY A 155 21.45 -11.00 -3.95
CA GLY A 155 22.20 -9.84 -4.38
C GLY A 155 22.21 -8.69 -3.34
N PRO A 156 22.61 -7.48 -3.75
CA PRO A 156 22.56 -6.30 -2.90
C PRO A 156 21.14 -6.05 -2.35
N ALA A 157 21.01 -5.87 -1.05
CA ALA A 157 19.72 -5.67 -0.41
C ALA A 157 19.25 -4.21 -0.56
N PRO A 158 17.96 -3.99 -0.88
CA PRO A 158 17.37 -2.65 -0.82
C PRO A 158 17.46 -2.10 0.62
N TYR A 159 17.79 -0.82 0.74
CA TYR A 159 17.82 -0.13 2.03
C TYR A 159 16.54 0.67 2.23
N LEU A 160 16.04 0.74 3.47
CA LEU A 160 14.84 1.49 3.83
C LEU A 160 13.60 1.09 3.01
N TRP A 161 13.34 -0.21 2.91
CA TRP A 161 12.14 -0.71 2.24
C TRP A 161 10.87 -0.28 2.99
N ARG A 162 10.03 0.56 2.35
CA ARG A 162 8.77 1.08 2.93
C ARG A 162 7.65 0.97 1.92
N ARG A 163 6.43 0.74 2.40
CA ARG A 163 5.26 0.56 1.53
C ARG A 163 4.02 1.25 2.08
N TYR A 164 3.37 1.99 1.21
CA TYR A 164 2.02 2.52 1.39
C TYR A 164 1.08 1.80 0.43
N ILE A 165 0.34 0.79 0.93
CA ILE A 165 -0.56 -0.10 0.18
C ILE A 165 0.15 -0.80 -1.00
N ASP A 166 0.10 -0.21 -2.19
CA ASP A 166 0.68 -0.67 -3.46
C ASP A 166 1.95 0.08 -3.87
N ASP A 167 2.16 1.28 -3.32
CA ASP A 167 3.36 2.07 -3.57
C ASP A 167 4.50 1.68 -2.63
N ILE A 168 5.63 1.23 -3.18
CA ILE A 168 6.83 0.84 -2.43
C ILE A 168 7.93 1.87 -2.68
N PHE A 169 8.63 2.27 -1.62
CA PHE A 169 9.80 3.12 -1.65
C PHE A 169 11.00 2.40 -1.03
N PHE A 170 12.15 2.50 -1.65
CA PHE A 170 13.42 2.07 -1.05
C PHE A 170 14.59 2.87 -1.62
N ILE A 171 15.74 2.71 -0.99
CA ILE A 171 17.01 3.29 -1.43
C ILE A 171 17.89 2.17 -1.96
N TRP A 172 18.44 2.37 -3.16
CA TRP A 172 19.36 1.45 -3.79
C TRP A 172 20.81 1.92 -3.63
N ARG A 173 21.69 1.01 -3.21
CA ARG A 173 23.10 1.29 -2.88
C ARG A 173 24.09 0.51 -3.73
N ALA A 174 23.65 -0.01 -4.87
CA ALA A 174 24.48 -0.79 -5.78
C ALA A 174 24.34 -0.25 -7.22
N SER A 175 24.84 -0.97 -8.21
CA SER A 175 24.76 -0.58 -9.60
C SER A 175 23.31 -0.61 -10.14
N VAL A 176 23.09 0.03 -11.29
CA VAL A 176 21.80 -0.03 -11.99
C VAL A 176 21.54 -1.44 -12.52
N GLU A 177 22.59 -2.13 -12.97
CA GLU A 177 22.51 -3.52 -13.45
C GLU A 177 22.05 -4.47 -12.34
N ASP A 178 22.53 -4.27 -11.09
CA ASP A 178 22.06 -5.03 -9.93
C ASP A 178 20.60 -4.71 -9.60
N LEU A 179 20.18 -3.45 -9.78
CA LEU A 179 18.78 -3.06 -9.62
C LEU A 179 17.89 -3.75 -10.65
N GLU A 180 18.27 -3.74 -11.91
CA GLU A 180 17.52 -4.40 -12.99
C GLU A 180 17.40 -5.91 -12.73
N ALA A 181 18.47 -6.56 -12.30
CA ALA A 181 18.44 -7.97 -11.89
C ALA A 181 17.50 -8.21 -10.69
N PHE A 182 17.50 -7.30 -9.72
CA PHE A 182 16.54 -7.35 -8.60
C PHE A 182 15.09 -7.18 -9.07
N LEU A 183 14.81 -6.25 -9.98
CA LEU A 183 13.48 -6.00 -10.52
C LEU A 183 12.96 -7.19 -11.35
N GLU A 184 13.82 -7.83 -12.13
CA GLU A 184 13.51 -9.06 -12.84
C GLU A 184 13.19 -10.19 -11.83
N PHE A 185 14.05 -10.36 -10.83
CA PHE A 185 13.86 -11.36 -9.78
C PHE A 185 12.51 -11.20 -9.05
N ILE A 186 12.16 -9.99 -8.59
CA ILE A 186 10.88 -9.79 -7.86
C ILE A 186 9.66 -10.04 -8.75
N ASN A 187 9.74 -9.76 -10.04
CA ASN A 187 8.68 -10.02 -11.01
C ASN A 187 8.48 -11.51 -11.31
N ASP A 188 9.48 -12.34 -11.02
CA ASP A 188 9.39 -13.80 -11.19
C ASP A 188 8.87 -14.52 -9.94
N GLN A 189 8.81 -13.83 -8.77
CA GLN A 189 8.43 -14.47 -7.51
C GLN A 189 6.95 -14.83 -7.42
N HIS A 190 6.10 -14.18 -8.21
CA HIS A 190 4.66 -14.43 -8.16
C HIS A 190 4.03 -14.34 -9.56
N PRO A 191 3.16 -15.30 -9.96
CA PRO A 191 2.61 -15.34 -11.32
C PRO A 191 1.70 -14.14 -11.64
N TYR A 192 0.96 -13.62 -10.66
CA TYR A 192 -0.06 -12.59 -10.86
C TYR A 192 0.36 -11.20 -10.38
N ILE A 193 1.31 -11.10 -9.44
CA ILE A 193 1.77 -9.82 -8.93
C ILE A 193 2.97 -9.35 -9.76
N LYS A 194 2.84 -8.15 -10.31
CA LYS A 194 3.87 -7.52 -11.14
C LYS A 194 4.21 -6.14 -10.63
N PHE A 195 5.46 -5.80 -10.73
CA PHE A 195 6.06 -4.61 -10.19
C PHE A 195 6.59 -3.72 -11.32
N THR A 196 6.28 -2.44 -11.27
CA THR A 196 6.82 -1.43 -12.20
C THR A 196 7.64 -0.43 -11.42
N ALA A 197 8.93 -0.31 -11.72
CA ALA A 197 9.84 0.57 -11.01
C ALA A 197 10.00 1.92 -11.71
N THR A 198 10.24 2.95 -10.92
CA THR A 198 10.65 4.28 -11.37
C THR A 198 11.85 4.73 -10.54
N TYR A 199 12.90 5.20 -11.19
CA TYR A 199 14.10 5.75 -10.56
C TYR A 199 14.78 6.77 -11.47
N ASP A 200 15.55 7.68 -10.88
CA ASP A 200 16.38 8.64 -11.59
C ASP A 200 17.75 8.72 -10.91
N THR A 201 18.77 8.23 -11.61
CA THR A 201 20.14 8.22 -11.12
C THR A 201 20.84 9.57 -11.28
N THR A 202 20.31 10.46 -12.14
CA THR A 202 20.88 11.77 -12.44
C THR A 202 20.47 12.81 -11.41
N THR A 203 19.19 12.98 -11.20
CA THR A 203 18.67 13.95 -10.21
C THR A 203 18.60 13.36 -8.82
N LYS A 204 18.67 12.03 -8.70
CA LYS A 204 18.45 11.29 -7.44
C LYS A 204 17.17 11.72 -6.72
N THR A 205 16.12 12.03 -7.51
CA THR A 205 14.85 12.56 -7.02
C THR A 205 13.70 11.72 -7.52
N ILE A 206 12.79 11.35 -6.62
CA ILE A 206 11.63 10.52 -6.97
C ILE A 206 10.37 11.00 -6.23
N PRO A 207 9.19 11.02 -6.88
CA PRO A 207 7.95 11.24 -6.17
C PRO A 207 7.53 10.00 -5.37
N PHE A 208 7.09 10.21 -4.13
CA PHE A 208 6.45 9.19 -3.32
C PHE A 208 5.37 9.82 -2.45
N LEU A 209 4.16 9.32 -2.53
CA LEU A 209 2.96 9.93 -1.93
C LEU A 209 2.77 11.38 -2.42
N ASP A 210 2.66 12.33 -1.49
CA ASP A 210 2.52 13.76 -1.77
C ASP A 210 3.88 14.50 -1.77
N MET A 211 5.00 13.76 -1.75
CA MET A 211 6.35 14.32 -1.62
C MET A 211 7.25 13.95 -2.80
N SER A 212 8.20 14.83 -3.07
CA SER A 212 9.40 14.56 -3.82
C SER A 212 10.53 14.25 -2.84
N VAL A 213 11.17 13.11 -2.97
CA VAL A 213 12.27 12.68 -2.10
C VAL A 213 13.55 12.67 -2.92
N SER A 214 14.59 13.33 -2.43
CA SER A 214 15.90 13.38 -3.06
C SER A 214 17.03 13.01 -2.08
N ILE A 215 18.17 12.65 -2.62
CA ILE A 215 19.42 12.46 -1.86
C ILE A 215 20.37 13.55 -2.28
N ASN A 216 20.78 14.38 -1.33
CA ASN A 216 21.73 15.46 -1.59
C ASN A 216 23.20 14.97 -1.64
N ASP A 217 24.12 15.88 -1.99
CA ASP A 217 25.57 15.57 -2.12
C ASP A 217 26.21 15.10 -0.80
N ASP A 218 25.61 15.50 0.33
CA ASP A 218 26.05 15.07 1.66
C ASP A 218 25.52 13.66 2.03
N GLY A 219 24.71 13.03 1.17
CA GLY A 219 24.11 11.72 1.42
C GLY A 219 22.96 11.75 2.43
N LEU A 220 22.27 12.87 2.54
CA LEU A 220 21.07 13.05 3.35
C LEU A 220 19.81 13.09 2.48
N LEU A 221 18.71 12.65 3.05
CA LEU A 221 17.39 12.70 2.42
C LEU A 221 16.78 14.10 2.54
N GLU A 222 16.38 14.65 1.44
CA GLU A 222 15.62 15.91 1.36
C GLU A 222 14.22 15.64 0.83
N THR A 223 13.27 16.44 1.27
CA THR A 223 11.87 16.31 0.86
C THR A 223 11.30 17.65 0.47
N ASP A 224 10.50 17.67 -0.60
CA ASP A 224 9.72 18.81 -1.04
C ASP A 224 8.30 18.35 -1.38
N LEU A 225 7.38 19.30 -1.54
CA LEU A 225 6.00 19.00 -1.93
C LEU A 225 5.95 18.59 -3.40
N PHE A 226 5.47 17.40 -3.68
CA PHE A 226 5.25 16.94 -5.04
C PHE A 226 3.88 17.35 -5.57
N LYS A 227 3.87 18.00 -6.73
CA LYS A 227 2.66 18.29 -7.50
C LYS A 227 2.75 17.60 -8.84
N LYS A 228 1.82 16.73 -9.14
CA LYS A 228 1.72 16.12 -10.47
C LYS A 228 1.56 17.21 -11.53
N GLU A 229 2.26 17.10 -12.65
CA GLU A 229 2.15 18.07 -13.77
C GLU A 229 0.71 18.23 -14.27
N THR A 230 -0.07 17.15 -14.17
CA THR A 230 -1.50 17.14 -14.51
C THR A 230 -2.40 17.75 -13.45
N ALA A 231 -1.87 18.10 -12.27
CA ALA A 231 -2.65 18.66 -11.17
C ALA A 231 -3.08 20.09 -11.50
N LYS A 232 -4.29 20.23 -12.00
CA LYS A 232 -4.94 21.54 -12.11
C LYS A 232 -5.53 21.90 -10.75
N VAL A 233 -5.21 23.09 -10.24
CA VAL A 233 -5.85 23.66 -9.05
C VAL A 233 -7.30 23.99 -9.43
N GLN A 234 -8.16 22.99 -9.36
CA GLN A 234 -9.60 23.15 -9.62
C GLN A 234 -10.35 22.97 -8.30
N TYR A 235 -10.85 24.07 -7.77
CA TYR A 235 -11.76 24.00 -6.64
C TYR A 235 -13.19 23.81 -7.14
N LEU A 236 -14.01 23.14 -6.31
CA LEU A 236 -15.44 23.03 -6.57
C LEU A 236 -16.06 24.44 -6.66
N LEU A 237 -16.72 24.71 -7.77
CA LEU A 237 -17.48 25.94 -7.94
C LEU A 237 -18.60 25.99 -6.90
N ARG A 238 -18.89 27.22 -6.37
CA ARG A 238 -19.98 27.41 -5.42
C ARG A 238 -21.34 26.99 -5.94
N ALA A 239 -21.53 27.01 -7.26
CA ALA A 239 -22.74 26.59 -7.97
C ALA A 239 -22.79 25.08 -8.25
N SER A 240 -21.82 24.30 -7.76
CA SER A 240 -21.79 22.84 -7.94
C SER A 240 -22.91 22.17 -7.16
N CYS A 241 -23.48 21.08 -7.70
CA CYS A 241 -24.54 20.27 -7.08
C CYS A 241 -24.08 19.49 -5.83
N HIS A 242 -22.83 19.69 -5.35
CA HIS A 242 -22.34 19.00 -4.18
C HIS A 242 -23.05 19.44 -2.90
N PRO A 243 -23.20 18.54 -1.91
CA PRO A 243 -23.76 18.89 -0.62
C PRO A 243 -23.01 20.05 0.03
N GLY A 244 -23.74 20.97 0.68
CA GLY A 244 -23.19 22.22 1.21
C GLY A 244 -22.05 22.03 2.25
N HIS A 245 -21.97 20.88 2.94
CA HIS A 245 -20.87 20.57 3.84
C HIS A 245 -19.55 20.34 3.11
N ILE A 246 -19.55 19.83 1.87
CA ILE A 246 -18.35 19.63 1.06
C ILE A 246 -17.74 20.99 0.71
N THR A 247 -18.55 21.91 0.16
CA THR A 247 -18.05 23.24 -0.21
C THR A 247 -17.59 24.07 0.99
N LYS A 248 -18.23 23.91 2.16
CA LYS A 248 -17.81 24.57 3.41
C LYS A 248 -16.50 24.04 3.97
N ASN A 249 -16.19 22.76 3.74
CA ASN A 249 -14.97 22.12 4.25
C ASN A 249 -13.74 22.32 3.36
N ILE A 250 -13.88 22.82 2.13
CA ILE A 250 -12.74 23.06 1.22
C ILE A 250 -11.65 23.94 1.86
N PRO A 251 -11.96 25.13 2.45
CA PRO A 251 -10.91 25.96 3.06
C PRO A 251 -10.19 25.24 4.21
N TYR A 252 -10.93 24.49 5.02
CA TYR A 252 -10.36 23.72 6.12
C TYR A 252 -9.42 22.62 5.60
N SER A 253 -9.85 21.86 4.60
CA SER A 253 -9.04 20.79 3.98
C SER A 253 -7.74 21.37 3.38
N LEU A 254 -7.81 22.52 2.71
CA LEU A 254 -6.65 23.19 2.15
C LEU A 254 -5.66 23.65 3.22
N LEU A 255 -6.16 24.29 4.29
CA LEU A 255 -5.33 24.70 5.43
C LEU A 255 -4.68 23.51 6.12
N TYR A 256 -5.40 22.40 6.22
CA TYR A 256 -4.87 21.19 6.81
C TYR A 256 -3.75 20.56 5.93
N THR A 257 -3.90 20.61 4.60
CA THR A 257 -2.86 20.14 3.65
C THR A 257 -1.59 21.01 3.71
N VAL A 258 -1.75 22.33 3.87
CA VAL A 258 -0.59 23.26 3.99
C VAL A 258 0.14 23.11 5.33
N LYS A 259 -0.54 22.65 6.38
CA LYS A 259 0.03 22.46 7.72
C LYS A 259 0.77 21.12 7.88
N ARG A 260 0.59 20.19 6.94
CA ARG A 260 1.32 18.91 6.89
C ARG A 260 2.71 19.11 6.31
#